data_93cc8d8e129b5b176d6260a7f1401789
#
_entry.id   93cc8d8e129b5b176d6260a7f1401789
#
_cell.length_a   1.000
_cell.length_b   1.000
_cell.length_c   1.000
_cell.angle_alpha   90.00
_cell.angle_beta   90.00
_cell.angle_gamma   90.00
#
_symmetry.space_group_name_H-M   'P 1'
#
loop_
_entity.id
_entity.type
_entity.pdbx_description
1 polymer ?
#
loop_
_entity_poly.entity_id
_entity_poly.type
_entity_poly.pdbx_seq_one_letter_code
_entity_poly.pdbx_strand_id
1 'polypeptide(L)'
;MGTYSSLCDSIVDFGTNMSNQRYCDIIKLTPHHMAGVMDAVDCAKYHLNRGRQASANYYIGNDGYICGGVSEDRRAWTTSSEWNDQRAITIEVSNSKATDPWPISDAAYNSLVKLCADICKRYEIQPHFDGTIYGSITMHKQFAATGCPGQTLEGLIRNAQFETDVRNAMNPPQPEPVKPENKPTKAPWEYGITYRTHTHQYGWFEWVGDGELSGSQGLSLPIDAIQIEGGMNSSTLPVYQANIDINGETGVCKFGEVCGAEDKGRDFYAIKVNCEKKIKYRVYRRKKGWSKWATNDQWTEGAEDRLRVEAVQIKLA
;
A
#
# COMPACT_ATOMS: atom_id res chain seq x y z
N MET A 1 27.33 -11.26 -10.27
CA MET A 1 26.72 -11.32 -8.93
C MET A 1 25.38 -12.01 -9.09
N GLY A 2 25.03 -12.94 -8.21
CA GLY A 2 23.72 -13.58 -8.24
C GLY A 2 22.59 -12.61 -7.87
N THR A 3 21.35 -13.00 -8.15
CA THR A 3 20.14 -12.23 -7.85
C THR A 3 19.69 -12.51 -6.42
N TYR A 4 19.49 -11.47 -5.65
CA TYR A 4 18.96 -11.51 -4.26
C TYR A 4 17.99 -10.36 -4.02
N SER A 5 17.09 -10.55 -3.04
CA SER A 5 16.26 -9.46 -2.54
C SER A 5 17.12 -8.36 -1.93
N SER A 6 16.71 -7.11 -2.12
CA SER A 6 17.34 -5.95 -1.47
C SER A 6 17.09 -5.91 0.06
N LEU A 7 16.25 -6.79 0.57
CA LEU A 7 15.97 -6.95 2.00
C LEU A 7 17.02 -7.81 2.73
N CYS A 8 17.99 -8.39 2.03
CA CYS A 8 19.07 -9.13 2.68
C CYS A 8 19.96 -8.19 3.48
N ASP A 9 20.18 -8.55 4.75
CA ASP A 9 21.16 -7.90 5.60
C ASP A 9 22.60 -8.39 5.30
N SER A 10 22.72 -9.64 4.85
CA SER A 10 23.99 -10.23 4.40
C SER A 10 23.77 -11.35 3.39
N ILE A 11 24.88 -11.85 2.81
CA ILE A 11 24.90 -12.97 1.88
C ILE A 11 26.02 -13.94 2.30
N VAL A 12 25.65 -15.21 2.43
CA VAL A 12 26.61 -16.33 2.47
C VAL A 12 26.58 -16.97 1.09
N ASP A 13 27.54 -16.61 0.24
CA ASP A 13 27.54 -17.04 -1.16
C ASP A 13 27.81 -18.55 -1.29
N PHE A 14 26.82 -19.26 -1.79
CA PHE A 14 26.91 -20.69 -2.09
C PHE A 14 27.59 -20.96 -3.45
N GLY A 15 27.66 -19.96 -4.33
CA GLY A 15 28.14 -20.14 -5.69
C GLY A 15 27.39 -21.26 -6.39
N THR A 16 28.11 -22.29 -6.83
CA THR A 16 27.53 -23.50 -7.43
C THR A 16 27.33 -24.65 -6.44
N ASN A 17 27.70 -24.47 -5.17
CA ASN A 17 27.60 -25.51 -4.15
C ASN A 17 26.12 -25.75 -3.78
N MET A 18 25.74 -27.00 -3.68
CA MET A 18 24.38 -27.45 -3.31
C MET A 18 23.28 -26.67 -4.04
N SER A 19 23.52 -26.39 -5.31
CA SER A 19 22.60 -25.70 -6.18
C SER A 19 22.77 -26.15 -7.62
N ASN A 20 21.72 -26.00 -8.43
CA ASN A 20 21.78 -26.25 -9.87
C ASN A 20 21.31 -25.00 -10.62
N GLN A 21 21.63 -24.95 -11.91
CA GLN A 21 21.03 -23.93 -12.77
C GLN A 21 19.51 -24.09 -12.76
N ARG A 22 18.80 -22.98 -12.66
CA ARG A 22 17.35 -22.94 -12.80
C ARG A 22 16.99 -22.93 -14.29
N TYR A 23 16.00 -23.75 -14.66
CA TYR A 23 15.48 -23.84 -16.03
C TYR A 23 13.95 -23.66 -16.10
N CYS A 24 13.33 -23.30 -14.95
CA CYS A 24 11.93 -22.95 -14.88
C CYS A 24 11.79 -21.54 -14.29
N ASP A 25 10.69 -20.88 -14.61
CA ASP A 25 10.33 -19.63 -14.01
C ASP A 25 10.04 -19.80 -12.50
N ILE A 26 10.34 -18.76 -11.74
CA ILE A 26 10.03 -18.68 -10.32
C ILE A 26 8.56 -18.31 -10.18
N ILE A 27 7.75 -19.25 -9.71
CA ILE A 27 6.30 -19.09 -9.56
C ILE A 27 5.79 -19.52 -8.19
N LYS A 28 6.70 -19.88 -7.26
CA LYS A 28 6.34 -20.45 -5.96
C LYS A 28 7.21 -19.91 -4.84
N LEU A 29 6.65 -19.98 -3.63
CA LEU A 29 7.32 -19.80 -2.35
C LEU A 29 7.21 -21.10 -1.55
N THR A 30 8.31 -21.52 -0.93
CA THR A 30 8.29 -22.67 -0.02
C THR A 30 8.99 -22.28 1.29
N PRO A 31 8.24 -21.79 2.29
CA PRO A 31 8.77 -21.55 3.61
C PRO A 31 9.07 -22.88 4.33
N HIS A 32 10.21 -22.92 5.01
CA HIS A 32 10.68 -24.01 5.86
C HIS A 32 10.91 -23.51 7.28
N HIS A 33 11.13 -24.41 8.21
CA HIS A 33 11.68 -24.08 9.51
C HIS A 33 13.04 -24.78 9.71
N MET A 34 13.96 -24.11 10.40
CA MET A 34 15.30 -24.65 10.68
C MET A 34 15.27 -25.85 11.65
N ALA A 35 14.11 -26.18 12.20
CA ALA A 35 13.95 -27.16 13.28
C ALA A 35 14.88 -26.89 14.48
N GLY A 36 15.07 -25.61 14.81
CA GLY A 36 15.96 -25.14 15.87
C GLY A 36 15.96 -23.62 16.00
N VAL A 37 16.61 -23.16 17.06
CA VAL A 37 16.90 -21.73 17.27
C VAL A 37 18.31 -21.47 16.76
N MET A 38 18.45 -20.75 15.66
CA MET A 38 19.74 -20.52 15.01
C MET A 38 19.72 -19.15 14.29
N ASP A 39 20.88 -18.49 14.28
CA ASP A 39 21.05 -17.28 13.50
C ASP A 39 21.04 -17.59 12.00
N ALA A 40 20.58 -16.64 11.20
CA ALA A 40 20.44 -16.81 9.76
C ALA A 40 21.77 -17.16 9.06
N VAL A 41 22.83 -16.42 9.43
CA VAL A 41 24.19 -16.62 8.88
C VAL A 41 24.78 -17.97 9.30
N ASP A 42 24.55 -18.37 10.56
CA ASP A 42 25.07 -19.63 11.08
C ASP A 42 24.36 -20.82 10.45
N CYS A 43 23.05 -20.74 10.21
CA CYS A 43 22.31 -21.75 9.46
C CYS A 43 22.80 -21.87 8.02
N ALA A 44 23.00 -20.75 7.33
CA ALA A 44 23.54 -20.74 5.98
C ALA A 44 24.93 -21.37 5.91
N LYS A 45 25.83 -20.99 6.83
CA LYS A 45 27.18 -21.59 6.95
C LYS A 45 27.14 -23.06 7.32
N TYR A 46 26.20 -23.46 8.18
CA TYR A 46 26.00 -24.87 8.54
C TYR A 46 25.64 -25.72 7.33
N HIS A 47 24.73 -25.23 6.47
CA HIS A 47 24.39 -25.90 5.21
C HIS A 47 25.59 -25.92 4.27
N LEU A 48 26.30 -24.80 4.11
CA LEU A 48 27.44 -24.71 3.18
C LEU A 48 28.63 -25.59 3.59
N ASN A 49 28.96 -25.67 4.86
CA ASN A 49 30.25 -26.20 5.33
C ASN A 49 30.19 -27.68 5.77
N ARG A 50 29.04 -28.26 6.01
CA ARG A 50 28.94 -29.58 6.61
C ARG A 50 28.68 -30.75 5.65
N GLY A 51 28.83 -30.55 4.35
CA GLY A 51 28.60 -31.61 3.36
C GLY A 51 27.14 -32.14 3.35
N ARG A 52 26.23 -31.46 4.01
CA ARG A 52 24.80 -31.70 3.88
C ARG A 52 24.38 -31.32 2.47
N GLN A 53 23.78 -32.23 1.77
CA GLN A 53 23.21 -31.94 0.45
C GLN A 53 21.88 -31.19 0.61
N ALA A 54 21.93 -30.04 1.27
CA ALA A 54 20.78 -29.19 1.53
C ALA A 54 21.20 -27.71 1.48
N SER A 55 20.31 -26.87 0.97
CA SER A 55 20.49 -25.42 0.89
C SER A 55 19.13 -24.74 0.77
N ALA A 56 19.08 -23.41 0.99
CA ALA A 56 17.93 -22.58 0.72
C ALA A 56 18.37 -21.29 0.01
N ASN A 57 17.42 -20.61 -0.64
CA ASN A 57 17.70 -19.30 -1.22
C ASN A 57 17.87 -18.24 -0.12
N TYR A 58 17.12 -18.35 0.97
CA TYR A 58 17.17 -17.41 2.09
C TYR A 58 17.12 -18.12 3.44
N TYR A 59 17.69 -17.45 4.43
CA TYR A 59 17.68 -17.85 5.84
C TYR A 59 17.23 -16.66 6.67
N ILE A 60 16.33 -16.87 7.62
CA ILE A 60 15.80 -15.83 8.52
C ILE A 60 16.07 -16.23 9.96
N GLY A 61 16.81 -15.41 10.69
CA GLY A 61 17.09 -15.59 12.11
C GLY A 61 15.88 -15.31 12.99
N ASN A 62 15.96 -15.74 14.26
CA ASN A 62 14.90 -15.48 15.23
C ASN A 62 14.73 -13.98 15.54
N ASP A 63 15.72 -13.16 15.29
CA ASP A 63 15.71 -11.69 15.38
C ASP A 63 15.14 -11.00 14.13
N GLY A 64 14.82 -11.77 13.08
CA GLY A 64 14.33 -11.27 11.80
C GLY A 64 15.44 -10.91 10.80
N TYR A 65 16.72 -11.13 11.13
CA TYR A 65 17.84 -10.92 10.21
C TYR A 65 17.73 -11.82 8.98
N ILE A 66 17.90 -11.27 7.78
CA ILE A 66 17.75 -11.99 6.51
C ILE A 66 19.13 -12.22 5.89
N CYS A 67 19.50 -13.48 5.70
CA CYS A 67 20.72 -13.86 5.00
C CYS A 67 20.39 -14.55 3.68
N GLY A 68 20.93 -14.02 2.56
CA GLY A 68 20.91 -14.69 1.27
C GLY A 68 21.85 -15.90 1.30
N GLY A 69 21.43 -17.00 0.67
CA GLY A 69 22.21 -18.23 0.50
C GLY A 69 22.43 -18.54 -0.98
N VAL A 70 21.66 -19.48 -1.52
CA VAL A 70 21.67 -19.76 -2.96
C VAL A 70 20.97 -18.61 -3.70
N SER A 71 21.66 -18.05 -4.70
CA SER A 71 21.12 -17.00 -5.55
C SER A 71 19.77 -17.41 -6.18
N GLU A 72 18.84 -16.49 -6.38
CA GLU A 72 17.50 -16.78 -6.93
C GLU A 72 17.54 -17.34 -8.35
N ASP A 73 18.53 -16.99 -9.16
CA ASP A 73 18.74 -17.54 -10.49
C ASP A 73 19.16 -19.02 -10.48
N ARG A 74 19.40 -19.57 -9.30
CA ARG A 74 19.76 -20.97 -9.09
C ARG A 74 18.73 -21.69 -8.21
N ARG A 75 18.53 -22.96 -8.50
CA ARG A 75 17.72 -23.87 -7.69
C ARG A 75 18.48 -24.26 -6.42
N ALA A 76 17.94 -23.97 -5.26
CA ALA A 76 18.41 -24.54 -4.00
C ALA A 76 17.96 -26.01 -3.87
N TRP A 77 18.60 -26.77 -2.96
CA TRP A 77 18.26 -28.16 -2.65
C TRP A 77 17.55 -28.24 -1.30
N THR A 78 16.24 -27.98 -1.30
CA THR A 78 15.51 -27.75 -0.05
C THR A 78 14.40 -28.77 0.21
N THR A 79 13.53 -29.05 -0.77
CA THR A 79 12.32 -29.86 -0.54
C THR A 79 12.48 -31.35 -0.90
N SER A 80 13.64 -31.79 -1.31
CA SER A 80 13.87 -33.11 -1.92
C SER A 80 13.09 -33.32 -3.23
N SER A 81 12.49 -32.28 -3.77
CA SER A 81 11.73 -32.30 -5.04
C SER A 81 12.35 -31.30 -6.01
N GLU A 82 13.06 -31.81 -7.01
CA GLU A 82 13.58 -30.96 -8.07
C GLU A 82 12.48 -30.18 -8.76
N TRP A 83 11.34 -30.78 -8.99
CA TRP A 83 10.20 -30.14 -9.63
C TRP A 83 9.74 -28.90 -8.88
N ASN A 84 9.65 -28.96 -7.55
CA ASN A 84 9.28 -27.81 -6.73
C ASN A 84 10.41 -26.79 -6.65
N ASP A 85 11.63 -27.25 -6.32
CA ASP A 85 12.77 -26.38 -6.07
C ASP A 85 13.21 -25.59 -7.32
N GLN A 86 12.93 -26.12 -8.52
CA GLN A 86 13.13 -25.40 -9.79
C GLN A 86 12.18 -24.20 -9.95
N ARG A 87 11.03 -24.22 -9.30
CA ARG A 87 9.96 -23.21 -9.41
C ARG A 87 9.80 -22.35 -8.17
N ALA A 88 10.42 -22.74 -7.07
CA ALA A 88 10.23 -22.09 -5.78
C ALA A 88 11.46 -21.29 -5.33
N ILE A 89 11.22 -20.16 -4.70
CA ILE A 89 12.16 -19.58 -3.75
C ILE A 89 11.90 -20.24 -2.40
N THR A 90 12.94 -20.81 -1.82
CA THR A 90 12.88 -21.55 -0.56
C THR A 90 13.53 -20.75 0.56
N ILE A 91 12.92 -20.74 1.75
CA ILE A 91 13.28 -19.87 2.85
C ILE A 91 13.30 -20.67 4.15
N GLU A 92 14.45 -20.78 4.78
CA GLU A 92 14.60 -21.37 6.11
C GLU A 92 14.38 -20.33 7.20
N VAL A 93 13.47 -20.60 8.13
CA VAL A 93 13.09 -19.67 9.21
C VAL A 93 13.45 -20.28 10.56
N SER A 94 14.15 -19.53 11.39
CA SER A 94 14.49 -19.93 12.75
C SER A 94 13.25 -20.02 13.63
N ASN A 95 13.20 -21.05 14.47
CA ASN A 95 12.18 -21.12 15.51
C ASN A 95 12.61 -20.30 16.74
N SER A 96 11.65 -19.84 17.53
CA SER A 96 11.93 -19.19 18.82
C SER A 96 12.14 -20.21 19.96
N LYS A 97 11.72 -21.48 19.75
CA LYS A 97 11.99 -22.64 20.62
C LYS A 97 12.19 -23.88 19.76
N ALA A 98 13.08 -24.77 20.17
CA ALA A 98 13.38 -26.03 19.49
C ALA A 98 12.50 -27.19 19.95
N THR A 99 11.20 -26.93 20.10
CA THR A 99 10.18 -27.92 20.53
C THR A 99 8.83 -27.59 19.90
N ASP A 100 7.96 -28.60 19.85
CA ASP A 100 6.57 -28.38 19.44
C ASP A 100 5.92 -27.22 20.23
N PRO A 101 5.08 -26.45 19.59
CA PRO A 101 4.64 -26.49 18.19
C PRO A 101 5.58 -25.80 17.19
N TRP A 102 6.86 -25.67 17.48
CA TRP A 102 7.88 -24.99 16.67
C TRP A 102 7.54 -23.51 16.43
N PRO A 103 7.38 -22.73 17.49
CA PRO A 103 6.97 -21.33 17.37
C PRO A 103 8.02 -20.51 16.63
N ILE A 104 7.56 -19.48 15.95
CA ILE A 104 8.37 -18.48 15.24
C ILE A 104 8.19 -17.15 15.97
N SER A 105 9.25 -16.35 16.12
CA SER A 105 9.15 -15.00 16.68
C SER A 105 8.41 -14.05 15.72
N ASP A 106 7.80 -13.01 16.26
CA ASP A 106 7.17 -11.95 15.44
C ASP A 106 8.18 -11.30 14.49
N ALA A 107 9.43 -11.11 14.93
CA ALA A 107 10.50 -10.55 14.10
C ALA A 107 10.79 -11.45 12.88
N ALA A 108 10.98 -12.76 13.09
CA ALA A 108 11.21 -13.72 12.01
C ALA A 108 10.01 -13.84 11.09
N TYR A 109 8.80 -13.87 11.63
CA TYR A 109 7.57 -13.93 10.83
C TYR A 109 7.37 -12.67 9.98
N ASN A 110 7.55 -11.49 10.57
CA ASN A 110 7.43 -10.23 9.84
C ASN A 110 8.48 -10.11 8.71
N SER A 111 9.71 -10.59 8.94
CA SER A 111 10.74 -10.63 7.90
C SER A 111 10.40 -11.64 6.80
N LEU A 112 9.86 -12.81 7.15
CA LEU A 112 9.38 -13.79 6.18
C LEU A 112 8.27 -13.20 5.29
N VAL A 113 7.27 -12.56 5.87
CA VAL A 113 6.17 -11.93 5.15
C VAL A 113 6.68 -10.85 4.19
N LYS A 114 7.57 -9.95 4.67
CA LYS A 114 8.15 -8.88 3.84
C LYS A 114 8.99 -9.44 2.69
N LEU A 115 9.82 -10.43 2.95
CA LEU A 115 10.64 -11.09 1.92
C LEU A 115 9.78 -11.77 0.87
N CYS A 116 8.76 -12.52 1.31
CA CYS A 116 7.82 -13.16 0.38
C CYS A 116 7.04 -12.14 -0.45
N ALA A 117 6.64 -11.01 0.11
CA ALA A 117 5.97 -9.93 -0.61
C ALA A 117 6.88 -9.29 -1.68
N ASP A 118 8.17 -9.07 -1.36
CA ASP A 118 9.17 -8.59 -2.32
C ASP A 118 9.34 -9.57 -3.49
N ILE A 119 9.53 -10.86 -3.19
CA ILE A 119 9.66 -11.92 -4.19
C ILE A 119 8.40 -11.98 -5.05
N CYS A 120 7.20 -11.99 -4.44
CA CYS A 120 5.93 -12.01 -5.16
C CYS A 120 5.79 -10.84 -6.13
N LYS A 121 6.20 -9.63 -5.73
CA LYS A 121 6.17 -8.44 -6.60
C LYS A 121 7.13 -8.57 -7.78
N ARG A 122 8.35 -9.02 -7.53
CA ARG A 122 9.39 -9.11 -8.58
C ARG A 122 9.12 -10.19 -9.62
N TYR A 123 8.49 -11.29 -9.19
CA TYR A 123 8.18 -12.44 -10.06
C TYR A 123 6.69 -12.55 -10.40
N GLU A 124 5.88 -11.53 -10.08
CA GLU A 124 4.44 -11.47 -10.38
C GLU A 124 3.64 -12.67 -9.83
N ILE A 125 4.08 -13.21 -8.69
CA ILE A 125 3.44 -14.35 -8.03
C ILE A 125 2.22 -13.85 -7.24
N GLN A 126 1.05 -14.48 -7.49
CA GLN A 126 -0.10 -14.32 -6.60
C GLN A 126 0.00 -15.37 -5.49
N PRO A 127 0.28 -14.98 -4.23
CA PRO A 127 0.44 -15.95 -3.15
C PRO A 127 -0.88 -16.66 -2.88
N HIS A 128 -0.86 -18.01 -2.98
CA HIS A 128 -2.03 -18.85 -2.75
C HIS A 128 -1.64 -20.27 -2.33
N PHE A 129 -2.20 -20.73 -1.23
CA PHE A 129 -2.11 -22.12 -0.78
C PHE A 129 -3.42 -22.85 -1.06
N ASP A 130 -3.42 -23.77 -2.01
CA ASP A 130 -4.59 -24.55 -2.42
C ASP A 130 -4.64 -25.97 -1.80
N GLY A 131 -3.73 -26.27 -0.89
CA GLY A 131 -3.60 -27.59 -0.26
C GLY A 131 -2.85 -28.60 -1.12
N THR A 132 -2.56 -28.30 -2.38
CA THR A 132 -1.86 -29.17 -3.35
C THR A 132 -0.42 -28.74 -3.59
N ILE A 133 0.32 -29.52 -4.34
CA ILE A 133 1.66 -29.15 -4.81
C ILE A 133 1.64 -28.09 -5.92
N TYR A 134 0.47 -27.75 -6.46
CA TYR A 134 0.31 -26.81 -7.60
C TYR A 134 0.11 -25.36 -7.16
N GLY A 135 -0.29 -25.11 -5.91
CA GLY A 135 -0.36 -23.78 -5.35
C GLY A 135 0.96 -23.00 -5.45
N SER A 136 0.90 -21.67 -5.41
CA SER A 136 2.10 -20.82 -5.40
C SER A 136 2.77 -20.77 -4.03
N ILE A 137 2.09 -21.15 -2.95
CA ILE A 137 2.68 -21.44 -1.64
C ILE A 137 2.67 -22.96 -1.47
N THR A 138 3.81 -23.53 -1.13
CA THR A 138 3.97 -24.96 -0.88
C THR A 138 4.73 -25.22 0.41
N MET A 139 4.65 -26.43 0.93
CA MET A 139 5.35 -26.85 2.14
C MET A 139 6.21 -28.09 1.86
N HIS A 140 7.36 -28.21 2.53
CA HIS A 140 8.25 -29.37 2.38
C HIS A 140 7.55 -30.70 2.56
N LYS A 141 6.68 -30.82 3.55
CA LYS A 141 5.92 -32.07 3.83
C LYS A 141 4.99 -32.53 2.70
N GLN A 142 4.73 -31.72 1.68
CA GLN A 142 4.00 -32.14 0.49
C GLN A 142 4.89 -32.96 -0.49
N PHE A 143 6.20 -32.93 -0.31
CA PHE A 143 7.18 -33.56 -1.19
C PHE A 143 8.00 -34.66 -0.51
N ALA A 144 8.12 -34.64 0.81
CA ALA A 144 8.88 -35.59 1.59
C ALA A 144 8.21 -35.89 2.93
N ALA A 145 8.53 -37.04 3.52
CA ALA A 145 8.09 -37.39 4.87
C ALA A 145 8.90 -36.59 5.91
N THR A 146 8.38 -35.44 6.32
CA THR A 146 9.02 -34.53 7.26
C THR A 146 8.00 -33.76 8.09
N GLY A 147 8.42 -33.26 9.27
CA GLY A 147 7.65 -32.32 10.08
C GLY A 147 7.70 -30.86 9.61
N CYS A 148 8.58 -30.54 8.61
CA CYS A 148 8.72 -29.19 8.09
C CYS A 148 7.44 -28.73 7.33
N PRO A 149 6.98 -27.51 7.56
CA PRO A 149 7.61 -26.33 8.16
C PRO A 149 7.36 -26.15 9.68
N GLY A 150 6.99 -27.18 10.41
CA GLY A 150 6.59 -27.09 11.81
C GLY A 150 5.13 -26.67 12.00
N GLN A 151 4.54 -27.04 13.13
CA GLN A 151 3.08 -26.89 13.34
C GLN A 151 2.63 -25.43 13.31
N THR A 152 3.45 -24.50 13.83
CA THR A 152 3.09 -23.07 13.85
C THR A 152 2.99 -22.50 12.43
N LEU A 153 4.04 -22.67 11.63
CA LEU A 153 4.05 -22.12 10.26
C LEU A 153 3.07 -22.87 9.34
N GLU A 154 2.95 -24.18 9.51
CA GLU A 154 1.92 -24.96 8.81
C GLU A 154 0.50 -24.44 9.11
N GLY A 155 0.21 -24.12 10.39
CA GLY A 155 -1.08 -23.58 10.80
C GLY A 155 -1.37 -22.25 10.12
N LEU A 156 -0.40 -21.34 10.09
CA LEU A 156 -0.52 -20.04 9.42
C LEU A 156 -0.73 -20.16 7.89
N ILE A 157 -0.10 -21.15 7.27
CA ILE A 157 -0.28 -21.42 5.84
C ILE A 157 -1.68 -22.02 5.57
N ARG A 158 -2.10 -23.03 6.36
CA ARG A 158 -3.36 -23.75 6.13
C ARG A 158 -4.60 -22.92 6.43
N ASN A 159 -4.53 -21.99 7.38
CA ASN A 159 -5.65 -21.09 7.70
C ASN A 159 -5.67 -19.81 6.85
N ALA A 160 -4.82 -19.73 5.82
CA ALA A 160 -4.66 -18.60 4.92
C ALA A 160 -4.16 -17.30 5.58
N GLN A 161 -3.70 -17.31 6.81
CA GLN A 161 -3.15 -16.12 7.47
C GLN A 161 -1.87 -15.67 6.77
N PHE A 162 -0.93 -16.59 6.53
CA PHE A 162 0.32 -16.28 5.84
C PHE A 162 0.09 -15.70 4.44
N GLU A 163 -0.82 -16.30 3.65
CA GLU A 163 -1.22 -15.79 2.34
C GLU A 163 -1.76 -14.35 2.41
N THR A 164 -2.65 -14.11 3.38
CA THR A 164 -3.27 -12.79 3.62
C THR A 164 -2.21 -11.76 4.01
N ASP A 165 -1.30 -12.10 4.91
CA ASP A 165 -0.26 -11.19 5.37
C ASP A 165 0.72 -10.84 4.25
N VAL A 166 1.11 -11.81 3.41
CA VAL A 166 1.95 -11.56 2.23
C VAL A 166 1.22 -10.65 1.23
N ARG A 167 -0.06 -10.90 0.95
CA ARG A 167 -0.86 -10.02 0.07
C ARG A 167 -0.98 -8.59 0.61
N ASN A 168 -1.20 -8.44 1.90
CA ASN A 168 -1.25 -7.14 2.57
C ASN A 168 0.11 -6.43 2.48
N ALA A 169 1.22 -7.16 2.65
CA ALA A 169 2.55 -6.60 2.51
C ALA A 169 2.93 -6.27 1.05
N MET A 170 2.37 -6.98 0.07
CA MET A 170 2.48 -6.62 -1.35
C MET A 170 1.77 -5.30 -1.65
N ASN A 171 0.61 -5.12 -1.06
CA ASN A 171 -0.21 -3.93 -1.17
C ASN A 171 -0.51 -3.44 0.24
N PRO A 172 0.48 -2.85 0.94
CA PRO A 172 0.22 -2.38 2.28
C PRO A 172 -1.02 -1.49 2.21
N PRO A 173 -2.03 -1.72 3.07
CA PRO A 173 -3.12 -0.77 3.17
C PRO A 173 -2.44 0.58 3.33
N GLN A 174 -2.70 1.48 2.40
CA GLN A 174 -2.26 2.86 2.55
C GLN A 174 -2.70 3.22 3.97
N PRO A 175 -1.81 3.74 4.84
CA PRO A 175 -2.26 4.22 6.14
C PRO A 175 -3.49 5.05 5.83
N GLU A 176 -4.63 4.73 6.46
CA GLU A 176 -5.85 5.50 6.22
C GLU A 176 -5.39 6.94 6.34
N PRO A 177 -5.46 7.73 5.26
CA PRO A 177 -4.92 9.07 5.30
C PRO A 177 -5.66 9.73 6.46
N VAL A 178 -4.92 10.11 7.49
CA VAL A 178 -5.48 10.83 8.62
C VAL A 178 -6.27 11.98 8.01
N LYS A 179 -7.58 12.04 8.30
CA LYS A 179 -8.44 13.13 7.79
C LYS A 179 -7.68 14.43 8.05
N PRO A 180 -7.32 15.19 7.03
CA PRO A 180 -6.59 16.43 7.25
C PRO A 180 -7.43 17.31 8.16
N GLU A 181 -6.91 17.70 9.30
CA GLU A 181 -7.60 18.63 10.19
C GLU A 181 -7.58 20.01 9.54
N ASN A 182 -8.64 20.36 8.83
CA ASN A 182 -8.90 21.75 8.48
C ASN A 182 -9.45 22.43 9.73
N LYS A 183 -8.57 23.02 10.53
CA LYS A 183 -8.99 23.78 11.71
C LYS A 183 -9.31 25.21 11.30
N PRO A 184 -10.58 25.65 11.42
CA PRO A 184 -10.90 27.05 11.23
C PRO A 184 -10.14 27.89 12.26
N THR A 185 -9.52 28.99 11.83
CA THR A 185 -8.79 29.90 12.74
C THR A 185 -9.72 30.90 13.42
N LYS A 186 -10.96 30.98 12.94
CA LYS A 186 -12.02 31.88 13.46
C LYS A 186 -13.34 31.13 13.62
N ALA A 187 -14.26 31.70 14.36
CA ALA A 187 -15.62 31.20 14.38
C ALA A 187 -16.33 31.45 13.03
N PRO A 188 -17.27 30.59 12.58
CA PRO A 188 -17.90 30.70 11.25
C PRO A 188 -18.52 32.06 10.95
N TRP A 189 -19.04 32.78 11.94
CA TRP A 189 -19.63 34.10 11.76
C TRP A 189 -18.62 35.26 11.65
N GLU A 190 -17.34 35.02 11.87
CA GLU A 190 -16.26 36.01 11.73
C GLU A 190 -15.70 36.06 10.31
N TYR A 191 -16.05 35.09 9.47
CA TYR A 191 -15.61 35.04 8.07
C TYR A 191 -16.51 35.89 7.16
N GLY A 192 -15.93 36.47 6.15
CA GLY A 192 -16.67 37.12 5.07
C GLY A 192 -17.33 36.11 4.11
N ILE A 193 -16.71 34.96 3.95
CA ILE A 193 -17.21 33.81 3.20
C ILE A 193 -16.74 32.54 3.88
N THR A 194 -17.63 31.56 4.02
CA THR A 194 -17.31 30.23 4.57
C THR A 194 -17.58 29.16 3.52
N TYR A 195 -16.84 28.08 3.58
CA TYR A 195 -16.98 26.95 2.69
C TYR A 195 -16.43 25.68 3.32
N ARG A 196 -16.91 24.56 2.82
CA ARG A 196 -16.39 23.23 3.15
C ARG A 196 -16.43 22.32 1.92
N THR A 197 -15.58 21.30 1.90
CA THR A 197 -15.54 20.30 0.84
C THR A 197 -15.85 18.93 1.41
N HIS A 198 -16.34 18.05 0.57
CA HIS A 198 -16.63 16.65 0.87
C HIS A 198 -15.68 15.75 0.10
N THR A 199 -15.31 14.62 0.70
CA THR A 199 -14.59 13.53 0.04
C THR A 199 -15.30 12.21 0.34
N HIS A 200 -15.38 11.32 -0.62
CA HIS A 200 -16.01 10.01 -0.44
C HIS A 200 -15.45 9.22 0.77
N GLN A 201 -14.16 9.39 1.06
CA GLN A 201 -13.49 8.61 2.11
C GLN A 201 -13.71 9.15 3.52
N TYR A 202 -13.85 10.48 3.69
CA TYR A 202 -13.88 11.12 5.01
C TYR A 202 -15.13 11.98 5.29
N GLY A 203 -16.02 12.05 4.32
CA GLY A 203 -17.18 12.93 4.43
C GLY A 203 -16.80 14.41 4.36
N TRP A 204 -17.60 15.26 5.00
CA TRP A 204 -17.40 16.70 5.02
C TRP A 204 -16.23 17.12 5.91
N PHE A 205 -15.39 18.01 5.39
CA PHE A 205 -14.41 18.76 6.19
C PHE A 205 -15.11 19.83 7.04
N GLU A 206 -14.41 20.35 8.05
CA GLU A 206 -14.90 21.47 8.84
C GLU A 206 -15.07 22.74 8.00
N TRP A 207 -15.99 23.62 8.43
CA TRP A 207 -16.17 24.92 7.81
C TRP A 207 -14.93 25.77 7.99
N VAL A 208 -14.44 26.33 6.90
CA VAL A 208 -13.33 27.28 6.87
C VAL A 208 -13.72 28.51 6.06
N GLY A 209 -12.92 29.58 6.06
CA GLY A 209 -13.24 30.78 5.30
C GLY A 209 -12.05 31.65 4.93
N ASP A 210 -12.32 32.73 4.22
CA ASP A 210 -11.36 33.81 3.88
C ASP A 210 -9.99 33.36 3.36
N GLY A 211 -9.98 32.28 2.56
CA GLY A 211 -8.77 31.75 1.94
C GLY A 211 -8.08 30.62 2.71
N GLU A 212 -8.68 30.13 3.80
CA GLU A 212 -8.21 28.92 4.45
C GLU A 212 -8.43 27.69 3.58
N LEU A 213 -7.67 26.63 3.80
CA LEU A 213 -7.73 25.42 3.01
C LEU A 213 -8.93 24.53 3.42
N SER A 214 -9.78 24.15 2.47
CA SER A 214 -10.75 23.07 2.62
C SER A 214 -10.40 21.92 1.69
N GLY A 215 -10.29 20.72 2.23
CA GLY A 215 -9.87 19.52 1.50
C GLY A 215 -8.50 19.01 1.93
N SER A 216 -7.86 18.26 1.05
CA SER A 216 -6.52 17.68 1.28
C SER A 216 -5.52 18.25 0.26
N GLN A 217 -4.28 18.37 0.66
CA GLN A 217 -3.22 18.82 -0.24
C GLN A 217 -2.19 17.71 -0.41
N GLY A 218 -2.15 17.11 -1.61
CA GLY A 218 -1.13 16.11 -1.95
C GLY A 218 -1.35 14.71 -1.35
N LEU A 219 -2.51 14.46 -0.75
CA LEU A 219 -2.83 13.17 -0.12
C LEU A 219 -3.62 12.23 -1.04
N SER A 220 -3.84 12.61 -2.29
CA SER A 220 -4.63 11.83 -3.26
C SER A 220 -6.09 11.58 -2.83
N LEU A 221 -6.66 12.54 -2.09
CA LEU A 221 -8.05 12.53 -1.66
C LEU A 221 -8.86 13.52 -2.50
N PRO A 222 -9.49 13.09 -3.58
CA PRO A 222 -10.30 13.98 -4.41
C PRO A 222 -11.56 14.39 -3.64
N ILE A 223 -11.94 15.67 -3.81
CA ILE A 223 -13.25 16.14 -3.39
C ILE A 223 -14.29 15.70 -4.41
N ASP A 224 -15.51 15.47 -3.97
CA ASP A 224 -16.67 15.14 -4.81
C ASP A 224 -17.82 16.13 -4.64
N ALA A 225 -17.79 16.95 -3.59
CA ALA A 225 -18.75 18.03 -3.40
C ALA A 225 -18.17 19.23 -2.64
N ILE A 226 -18.81 20.37 -2.79
CA ILE A 226 -18.51 21.62 -2.08
C ILE A 226 -19.80 22.29 -1.61
N GLN A 227 -19.73 22.96 -0.46
CA GLN A 227 -20.79 23.81 0.03
C GLN A 227 -20.19 25.18 0.42
N ILE A 228 -20.80 26.26 -0.02
CA ILE A 228 -20.34 27.63 0.22
C ILE A 228 -21.43 28.42 0.92
N GLU A 229 -21.07 29.10 1.99
CA GLU A 229 -21.94 30.01 2.73
C GLU A 229 -21.29 31.39 2.87
N GLY A 230 -22.09 32.43 3.00
CA GLY A 230 -21.59 33.77 3.33
C GLY A 230 -21.48 33.96 4.83
N GLY A 231 -20.65 34.91 5.27
CA GLY A 231 -20.67 35.35 6.64
C GLY A 231 -22.01 36.01 6.98
N MET A 232 -22.40 36.02 8.26
CA MET A 232 -23.70 36.52 8.75
C MET A 232 -24.05 37.95 8.35
N ASN A 233 -23.08 38.76 7.88
CA ASN A 233 -23.27 40.16 7.47
C ASN A 233 -23.26 40.34 5.96
N SER A 234 -23.35 39.28 5.16
CA SER A 234 -23.33 39.38 3.70
C SER A 234 -24.75 39.41 3.15
N SER A 235 -25.19 40.54 2.61
CA SER A 235 -26.44 40.65 1.84
C SER A 235 -26.33 40.00 0.45
N THR A 236 -25.17 39.49 0.06
CA THR A 236 -24.86 38.96 -1.25
C THR A 236 -24.60 37.47 -1.19
N LEU A 237 -25.50 36.73 -1.80
CA LEU A 237 -25.47 35.27 -1.82
C LEU A 237 -24.66 34.78 -3.02
N PRO A 238 -23.55 34.07 -2.83
CA PRO A 238 -22.82 33.48 -3.93
C PRO A 238 -23.64 32.39 -4.62
N VAL A 239 -23.54 32.33 -5.93
CA VAL A 239 -23.96 31.19 -6.74
C VAL A 239 -22.72 30.50 -7.29
N TYR A 240 -22.75 29.19 -7.39
CA TYR A 240 -21.57 28.44 -7.79
C TYR A 240 -21.93 27.18 -8.58
N GLN A 241 -20.99 26.72 -9.37
CA GLN A 241 -21.09 25.52 -10.18
C GLN A 241 -19.82 24.71 -10.05
N ALA A 242 -19.92 23.41 -10.13
CA ALA A 242 -18.81 22.49 -10.22
C ALA A 242 -18.76 21.83 -11.60
N ASN A 243 -17.56 21.56 -12.09
CA ASN A 243 -17.34 20.64 -13.20
C ASN A 243 -17.03 19.28 -12.63
N ILE A 244 -17.90 18.31 -12.89
CA ILE A 244 -17.83 16.94 -12.36
C ILE A 244 -17.77 15.92 -13.49
N ASP A 245 -17.31 14.71 -13.17
CA ASP A 245 -17.10 13.64 -14.13
C ASP A 245 -18.31 13.32 -14.99
N ILE A 246 -18.03 12.95 -16.25
CA ILE A 246 -18.95 12.41 -17.28
C ILE A 246 -20.05 13.37 -17.74
N ASN A 247 -20.70 14.08 -16.83
CA ASN A 247 -21.85 14.92 -17.15
C ASN A 247 -21.53 16.42 -17.34
N GLY A 248 -20.25 16.81 -17.19
CA GLY A 248 -19.82 18.19 -17.33
C GLY A 248 -20.18 19.06 -16.12
N GLU A 249 -20.86 20.19 -16.37
CA GLU A 249 -21.18 21.16 -15.33
C GLU A 249 -22.41 20.72 -14.50
N THR A 250 -22.38 20.98 -13.20
CA THR A 250 -23.59 20.92 -12.36
C THR A 250 -24.56 22.03 -12.75
N GLY A 251 -25.81 21.92 -12.32
CA GLY A 251 -26.69 23.08 -12.23
C GLY A 251 -26.09 24.17 -11.35
N VAL A 252 -26.63 25.38 -11.45
CA VAL A 252 -26.24 26.48 -10.54
C VAL A 252 -26.73 26.17 -9.13
N CYS A 253 -25.79 26.05 -8.20
CA CYS A 253 -26.06 25.88 -6.79
C CYS A 253 -26.13 27.27 -6.12
N LYS A 254 -27.11 27.48 -5.30
CA LYS A 254 -27.24 28.69 -4.49
C LYS A 254 -26.47 28.52 -3.19
N PHE A 255 -26.25 29.63 -2.53
CA PHE A 255 -25.76 29.70 -1.17
C PHE A 255 -26.35 28.62 -0.25
N GLY A 256 -25.51 27.89 0.43
CA GLY A 256 -25.90 26.81 1.35
C GLY A 256 -26.29 25.49 0.68
N GLU A 257 -26.45 25.45 -0.65
CA GLU A 257 -26.74 24.19 -1.36
C GLU A 257 -25.44 23.40 -1.61
N VAL A 258 -25.54 22.09 -1.59
CA VAL A 258 -24.41 21.20 -1.96
C VAL A 258 -24.24 21.17 -3.47
N CYS A 259 -23.05 21.50 -3.93
CA CYS A 259 -22.68 21.46 -5.33
C CYS A 259 -21.67 20.34 -5.60
N GLY A 260 -22.04 19.37 -6.42
CA GLY A 260 -21.23 18.20 -6.71
C GLY A 260 -22.02 16.91 -6.66
N ALA A 261 -21.35 15.83 -6.38
CA ALA A 261 -21.92 14.48 -6.40
C ALA A 261 -21.55 13.69 -5.14
N GLU A 262 -21.95 14.21 -3.98
CA GLU A 262 -21.72 13.63 -2.67
C GLU A 262 -21.94 12.11 -2.68
N ASP A 263 -20.93 11.32 -2.31
CA ASP A 263 -20.93 9.85 -2.22
C ASP A 263 -21.34 9.08 -3.50
N LYS A 264 -21.35 9.74 -4.67
CA LYS A 264 -21.71 9.09 -5.95
C LYS A 264 -20.52 8.64 -6.78
N GLY A 265 -19.30 8.65 -6.20
CA GLY A 265 -18.08 8.22 -6.87
C GLY A 265 -17.72 9.06 -8.10
N ARG A 266 -18.07 10.34 -8.10
CA ARG A 266 -17.78 11.27 -9.21
C ARG A 266 -16.66 12.22 -8.81
N ASP A 267 -15.77 12.45 -9.74
CA ASP A 267 -14.63 13.34 -9.55
C ASP A 267 -15.01 14.80 -9.81
N PHE A 268 -14.40 15.69 -9.03
CA PHE A 268 -14.56 17.14 -9.13
C PHE A 268 -13.31 17.72 -9.80
N TYR A 269 -13.46 18.52 -10.85
CA TYR A 269 -12.34 19.01 -11.67
C TYR A 269 -12.13 20.51 -11.62
N ALA A 270 -13.17 21.28 -11.52
CA ALA A 270 -13.12 22.74 -11.49
C ALA A 270 -14.32 23.35 -10.77
N ILE A 271 -14.19 24.58 -10.33
CA ILE A 271 -15.26 25.38 -9.73
C ILE A 271 -15.34 26.74 -10.39
N LYS A 272 -16.57 27.25 -10.46
CA LYS A 272 -16.88 28.62 -10.83
C LYS A 272 -17.77 29.22 -9.75
N VAL A 273 -17.40 30.39 -9.25
CA VAL A 273 -18.15 31.09 -8.20
C VAL A 273 -18.46 32.50 -8.69
N ASN A 274 -19.71 32.91 -8.53
CA ASN A 274 -20.15 34.28 -8.80
C ASN A 274 -20.73 34.91 -7.52
N CYS A 275 -20.31 36.11 -7.21
CA CYS A 275 -20.76 36.86 -6.05
C CYS A 275 -20.78 38.35 -6.38
N GLU A 276 -21.72 39.13 -5.86
CA GLU A 276 -21.73 40.60 -6.04
C GLU A 276 -20.46 41.27 -5.52
N LYS A 277 -19.88 40.74 -4.43
CA LYS A 277 -18.55 41.15 -3.98
C LYS A 277 -17.49 40.48 -4.84
N LYS A 278 -16.38 41.16 -5.09
CA LYS A 278 -15.24 40.55 -5.76
C LYS A 278 -14.74 39.36 -4.94
N ILE A 279 -14.71 38.19 -5.57
CA ILE A 279 -14.26 36.92 -4.97
C ILE A 279 -13.11 36.36 -5.75
N LYS A 280 -12.17 35.74 -5.07
CA LYS A 280 -11.07 34.98 -5.66
C LYS A 280 -11.10 33.56 -5.14
N TYR A 281 -10.84 32.61 -6.00
CA TYR A 281 -10.81 31.18 -5.63
C TYR A 281 -9.82 30.43 -6.49
N ARG A 282 -9.31 29.33 -5.95
CA ARG A 282 -8.38 28.42 -6.63
C ARG A 282 -8.55 27.01 -6.13
N VAL A 283 -8.07 26.04 -6.91
CA VAL A 283 -8.13 24.62 -6.59
C VAL A 283 -6.73 24.01 -6.58
N TYR A 284 -6.52 23.07 -5.67
CA TYR A 284 -5.34 22.21 -5.67
C TYR A 284 -5.66 20.94 -6.46
N ARG A 285 -4.83 20.63 -7.47
CA ARG A 285 -5.04 19.51 -8.37
C ARG A 285 -3.93 18.47 -8.22
N ARG A 286 -4.32 17.23 -8.25
CA ARG A 286 -3.39 16.11 -8.17
C ARG A 286 -2.27 16.26 -9.20
N LYS A 287 -1.02 16.11 -8.78
CA LYS A 287 0.21 16.19 -9.61
C LYS A 287 0.54 17.56 -10.23
N LYS A 288 -0.35 18.55 -10.19
CA LYS A 288 -0.09 19.90 -10.72
C LYS A 288 0.01 20.99 -9.64
N GLY A 289 -0.53 20.74 -8.45
CA GLY A 289 -0.54 21.74 -7.38
C GLY A 289 -1.65 22.79 -7.55
N TRP A 290 -1.46 23.96 -6.97
CA TRP A 290 -2.44 25.04 -7.00
C TRP A 290 -2.61 25.63 -8.40
N SER A 291 -3.88 25.82 -8.82
CA SER A 291 -4.23 26.62 -9.99
C SER A 291 -3.91 28.12 -9.75
N LYS A 292 -3.92 28.90 -10.80
CA LYS A 292 -4.01 30.36 -10.65
C LYS A 292 -5.32 30.75 -9.97
N TRP A 293 -5.35 31.91 -9.33
CA TRP A 293 -6.57 32.47 -8.79
C TRP A 293 -7.55 32.87 -9.91
N ALA A 294 -8.70 32.25 -9.91
CA ALA A 294 -9.85 32.68 -10.70
C ALA A 294 -10.61 33.78 -9.93
N THR A 295 -11.36 34.60 -10.65
CA THR A 295 -12.20 35.67 -10.11
C THR A 295 -13.64 35.46 -10.56
N ASN A 296 -14.57 36.20 -10.01
CA ASN A 296 -15.99 36.11 -10.30
C ASN A 296 -16.32 35.56 -11.70
N ASP A 297 -17.15 34.53 -11.74
CA ASP A 297 -17.69 33.89 -12.94
C ASP A 297 -16.64 33.26 -13.89
N GLN A 298 -15.43 33.04 -13.45
CA GLN A 298 -14.40 32.35 -14.21
C GLN A 298 -14.23 30.93 -13.70
N TRP A 299 -14.13 29.96 -14.61
CA TRP A 299 -13.72 28.61 -14.22
C TRP A 299 -12.28 28.59 -13.71
N THR A 300 -12.02 27.86 -12.63
CA THR A 300 -10.65 27.50 -12.29
C THR A 300 -10.05 26.63 -13.40
N GLU A 301 -8.71 26.65 -13.54
CA GLU A 301 -8.05 25.70 -14.42
C GLU A 301 -8.38 24.27 -14.02
N GLY A 302 -8.59 23.35 -14.98
CA GLY A 302 -8.74 21.94 -14.71
C GLY A 302 -9.92 21.24 -15.37
N ALA A 303 -10.90 21.98 -15.89
CA ALA A 303 -12.02 21.38 -16.59
C ALA A 303 -11.60 20.56 -17.82
N GLU A 304 -10.53 20.97 -18.51
CA GLU A 304 -10.08 20.33 -19.75
C GLU A 304 -9.13 19.14 -19.52
N ASP A 305 -8.27 19.18 -18.49
CA ASP A 305 -7.24 18.18 -18.26
C ASP A 305 -7.69 17.04 -17.32
N ARG A 306 -8.90 17.10 -16.81
CA ARG A 306 -9.53 16.09 -15.93
C ARG A 306 -8.66 15.65 -14.75
N LEU A 307 -7.89 16.58 -14.21
CA LEU A 307 -7.14 16.33 -12.98
C LEU A 307 -8.02 16.63 -11.77
N ARG A 308 -8.16 15.64 -10.93
CA ARG A 308 -8.98 15.68 -9.72
C ARG A 308 -8.57 16.78 -8.79
N VAL A 309 -9.53 17.55 -8.31
CA VAL A 309 -9.33 18.55 -7.26
C VAL A 309 -9.28 17.86 -5.90
N GLU A 310 -8.29 18.24 -5.11
CA GLU A 310 -8.09 17.72 -3.74
C GLU A 310 -8.38 18.77 -2.67
N ALA A 311 -8.25 20.05 -2.99
CA ALA A 311 -8.56 21.14 -2.07
C ALA A 311 -9.00 22.42 -2.78
N VAL A 312 -9.67 23.28 -2.03
CA VAL A 312 -10.18 24.57 -2.49
C VAL A 312 -9.77 25.66 -1.50
N GLN A 313 -9.51 26.86 -2.03
CA GLN A 313 -9.40 28.10 -1.28
C GLN A 313 -10.28 29.16 -1.91
N ILE A 314 -11.08 29.84 -1.11
CA ILE A 314 -12.00 30.91 -1.53
C ILE A 314 -11.86 32.08 -0.58
N LYS A 315 -11.77 33.30 -1.10
CA LYS A 315 -11.70 34.53 -0.31
C LYS A 315 -12.35 35.71 -1.02
N LEU A 316 -12.82 36.67 -0.26
CA LEU A 316 -13.15 37.99 -0.80
C LEU A 316 -11.88 38.68 -1.28
N ALA A 317 -11.98 39.46 -2.39
CA ALA A 317 -10.83 40.12 -3.02
C ALA A 317 -10.61 41.54 -2.49
#